data_8a7f3de422966ec3fe8a9dd8b6048f1d
#
_entry.id   8a7f3de422966ec3fe8a9dd8b6048f1d
#
_cell.length_a   1.000
_cell.length_b   1.000
_cell.length_c   1.000
_cell.angle_alpha   90.00
_cell.angle_beta   90.00
_cell.angle_gamma   90.00
#
_symmetry.space_group_name_H-M   'P 1'
#
loop_
_entity.id
_entity.type
_entity.pdbx_description
1 polymer ?
#
loop_
_entity_poly.entity_id
_entity_poly.type
_entity_poly.pdbx_seq_one_letter_code
_entity_poly.pdbx_strand_id
1 'polypeptide(L)'
;AEQAETILGWAKELGANFVRLAHYPHDEYMPQLADRMGLLVWEEIPVYWAVDFESENTLTRARRQMSELIERDRNRASVILWSIGNETPEGEARNAFLQNLADHVRSEDPTRLVTAALLTGTDALQGFLLQGYLPAVAGLPVSKWVFDVEDPLAEMVDVPALNEYFG
;
A
#
# COMPACT_ATOMS: atom_id res chain seq x y z
N ALA A 1 -10.04 -5.11 -20.84
CA ALA A 1 -10.21 -3.72 -21.31
C ALA A 1 -11.48 -3.10 -20.74
N GLU A 2 -12.69 -3.57 -21.08
CA GLU A 2 -13.97 -2.98 -20.67
C GLU A 2 -14.13 -2.81 -19.15
N GLN A 3 -13.79 -3.83 -18.36
CA GLN A 3 -13.85 -3.75 -16.89
C GLN A 3 -12.88 -2.71 -16.32
N ALA A 4 -11.67 -2.62 -16.89
CA ALA A 4 -10.69 -1.61 -16.47
C ALA A 4 -11.19 -0.19 -16.76
N GLU A 5 -11.77 0.03 -17.94
CA GLU A 5 -12.37 1.31 -18.32
C GLU A 5 -13.51 1.70 -17.38
N THR A 6 -14.35 0.72 -17.02
CA THR A 6 -15.44 0.94 -16.07
C THR A 6 -14.93 1.33 -14.70
N ILE A 7 -13.97 0.57 -14.13
CA ILE A 7 -13.45 0.81 -12.78
C ILE A 7 -12.71 2.14 -12.69
N LEU A 8 -11.79 2.42 -13.62
CA LEU A 8 -11.07 3.69 -13.61
C LEU A 8 -11.98 4.88 -13.99
N GLY A 9 -13.02 4.64 -14.81
CA GLY A 9 -14.07 5.60 -15.09
C GLY A 9 -14.81 6.02 -13.82
N TRP A 10 -15.24 5.06 -13.00
CA TRP A 10 -15.86 5.34 -11.71
C TRP A 10 -14.94 6.12 -10.76
N ALA A 11 -13.66 5.75 -10.72
CA ALA A 11 -12.69 6.51 -9.93
C ALA A 11 -12.64 7.99 -10.34
N LYS A 12 -12.65 8.27 -11.65
CA LYS A 12 -12.70 9.64 -12.17
C LYS A 12 -14.02 10.35 -11.85
N GLU A 13 -15.15 9.68 -11.97
CA GLU A 13 -16.48 10.23 -11.63
C GLU A 13 -16.58 10.60 -10.15
N LEU A 14 -15.93 9.82 -9.27
CA LEU A 14 -15.80 10.11 -7.84
C LEU A 14 -14.80 11.24 -7.52
N GLY A 15 -14.13 11.78 -8.53
CA GLY A 15 -13.14 12.85 -8.36
C GLY A 15 -11.75 12.37 -7.97
N ALA A 16 -11.48 11.06 -8.02
CA ALA A 16 -10.15 10.53 -7.72
C ALA A 16 -9.12 10.98 -8.77
N ASN A 17 -7.92 11.31 -8.30
CA ASN A 17 -6.75 11.56 -9.13
C ASN A 17 -5.63 10.53 -8.89
N PHE A 18 -5.84 9.61 -7.95
CA PHE A 18 -4.91 8.58 -7.53
C PHE A 18 -5.67 7.29 -7.23
N VAL A 19 -5.12 6.13 -7.64
CA VAL A 19 -5.68 4.81 -7.40
C VAL A 19 -4.60 3.85 -6.92
N ARG A 20 -4.97 2.96 -6.03
CA ARG A 20 -4.13 1.84 -5.59
C ARG A 20 -4.60 0.56 -6.25
N LEU A 21 -3.72 -0.10 -6.98
CA LEU A 21 -3.97 -1.40 -7.61
C LEU A 21 -3.60 -2.53 -6.63
N ALA A 22 -4.47 -2.75 -5.64
CA ALA A 22 -4.27 -3.70 -4.56
C ALA A 22 -4.66 -5.12 -4.97
N HIS A 23 -4.07 -6.16 -4.45
CA HIS A 23 -2.86 -6.36 -3.62
C HIS A 23 -1.85 -7.22 -4.40
N TYR A 24 -1.80 -7.10 -5.70
CA TYR A 24 -0.99 -7.90 -6.63
C TYR A 24 -0.85 -7.15 -7.97
N PRO A 25 0.12 -7.51 -8.81
CA PRO A 25 0.24 -6.91 -10.13
C PRO A 25 -1.04 -7.11 -10.95
N HIS A 26 -1.66 -6.03 -11.34
CA HIS A 26 -2.82 -6.05 -12.23
C HIS A 26 -2.38 -6.24 -13.69
N ASP A 27 -3.34 -6.49 -14.58
CA ASP A 27 -3.12 -6.53 -16.02
C ASP A 27 -2.46 -5.21 -16.48
N GLU A 28 -1.49 -5.29 -17.40
CA GLU A 28 -0.74 -4.13 -17.91
C GLU A 28 -1.61 -3.04 -18.53
N TYR A 29 -2.82 -3.38 -18.93
CA TYR A 29 -3.78 -2.41 -19.45
C TYR A 29 -4.25 -1.42 -18.38
N MET A 30 -4.23 -1.79 -17.10
CA MET A 30 -4.63 -0.88 -16.01
C MET A 30 -3.73 0.35 -15.91
N PRO A 31 -2.40 0.24 -15.74
CA PRO A 31 -1.53 1.41 -15.72
C PRO A 31 -1.46 2.13 -17.09
N GLN A 32 -1.60 1.42 -18.22
CA GLN A 32 -1.72 2.05 -19.53
C GLN A 32 -2.96 2.93 -19.67
N LEU A 33 -4.08 2.48 -19.12
CA LEU A 33 -5.32 3.24 -19.10
C LEU A 33 -5.23 4.42 -18.13
N ALA A 34 -4.62 4.22 -16.96
CA ALA A 34 -4.35 5.28 -16.00
C ALA A 34 -3.51 6.42 -16.59
N ASP A 35 -2.46 6.11 -17.38
CA ASP A 35 -1.69 7.10 -18.14
C ASP A 35 -2.60 7.99 -19.02
N ARG A 36 -3.52 7.35 -19.76
CA ARG A 36 -4.44 8.06 -20.67
C ARG A 36 -5.50 8.89 -19.93
N MET A 37 -5.90 8.44 -18.74
CA MET A 37 -6.95 9.07 -17.94
C MET A 37 -6.40 10.13 -16.97
N GLY A 38 -5.08 10.28 -16.85
CA GLY A 38 -4.43 11.18 -15.90
C GLY A 38 -4.69 10.78 -14.44
N LEU A 39 -4.64 9.48 -14.15
CA LEU A 39 -4.70 8.93 -12.80
C LEU A 39 -3.29 8.53 -12.36
N LEU A 40 -2.90 8.91 -11.16
CA LEU A 40 -1.70 8.40 -10.52
C LEU A 40 -1.96 7.00 -9.97
N VAL A 41 -0.92 6.16 -9.92
CA VAL A 41 -1.04 4.74 -9.58
C VAL A 41 -0.03 4.35 -8.51
N TRP A 42 -0.50 3.59 -7.56
CA TRP A 42 0.27 2.79 -6.61
C TRP A 42 0.15 1.33 -7.03
N GLU A 43 1.27 0.68 -7.35
CA GLU A 43 1.35 -0.74 -7.66
C GLU A 43 2.02 -1.53 -6.54
N GLU A 44 1.63 -2.78 -6.36
CA GLU A 44 2.12 -3.65 -5.31
C GLU A 44 2.22 -5.11 -5.73
N ILE A 45 3.03 -5.85 -4.99
CA ILE A 45 3.12 -7.31 -5.08
C ILE A 45 2.38 -7.96 -3.89
N PRO A 46 2.00 -9.25 -3.97
CA PRO A 46 1.16 -9.90 -2.97
C PRO A 46 1.92 -10.26 -1.67
N VAL A 47 2.53 -9.26 -1.04
CA VAL A 47 3.11 -9.35 0.31
C VAL A 47 2.12 -8.73 1.28
N TYR A 48 1.14 -9.50 1.72
CA TYR A 48 0.11 -9.05 2.64
C TYR A 48 -0.16 -10.07 3.75
N TRP A 49 -0.53 -9.57 4.93
CA TRP A 49 -0.80 -10.37 6.11
C TRP A 49 0.36 -11.29 6.49
N ALA A 50 0.09 -12.60 6.64
CA ALA A 50 1.07 -13.57 7.06
C ALA A 50 1.73 -14.25 5.84
N VAL A 51 2.94 -13.84 5.51
CA VAL A 51 3.85 -14.58 4.63
C VAL A 51 4.95 -15.22 5.49
N ASP A 52 5.66 -16.20 4.94
CA ASP A 52 6.83 -16.80 5.59
C ASP A 52 8.03 -15.85 5.43
N PHE A 53 8.17 -14.91 6.38
CA PHE A 53 9.23 -13.90 6.37
C PHE A 53 10.63 -14.46 6.66
N GLU A 54 10.74 -15.66 7.23
CA GLU A 54 12.02 -16.31 7.50
C GLU A 54 12.55 -17.07 6.28
N SER A 55 11.70 -17.31 5.28
CA SER A 55 12.04 -18.10 4.09
C SER A 55 12.80 -17.28 3.04
N GLU A 56 14.05 -17.64 2.80
CA GLU A 56 14.86 -17.12 1.68
C GLU A 56 14.18 -17.32 0.31
N ASN A 57 13.44 -18.41 0.13
CA ASN A 57 12.70 -18.66 -1.09
C ASN A 57 11.54 -17.67 -1.26
N THR A 58 10.84 -17.32 -0.18
CA THR A 58 9.78 -16.30 -0.19
C THR A 58 10.35 -14.93 -0.56
N LEU A 59 11.46 -14.54 0.05
CA LEU A 59 12.15 -13.27 -0.28
C LEU A 59 12.61 -13.24 -1.75
N THR A 60 13.21 -14.32 -2.22
CA THR A 60 13.66 -14.42 -3.62
C THR A 60 12.48 -14.28 -4.60
N ARG A 61 11.34 -14.89 -4.30
CA ARG A 61 10.13 -14.76 -5.11
C ARG A 61 9.55 -13.34 -5.08
N ALA A 62 9.51 -12.71 -3.90
CA ALA A 62 9.04 -11.34 -3.76
C ALA A 62 9.91 -10.37 -4.57
N ARG A 63 11.23 -10.46 -4.46
CA ARG A 63 12.17 -9.68 -5.26
C ARG A 63 11.95 -9.87 -6.75
N ARG A 64 11.83 -11.12 -7.22
CA ARG A 64 11.59 -11.40 -8.63
C ARG A 64 10.29 -10.80 -9.12
N GLN A 65 9.19 -10.95 -8.37
CA GLN A 65 7.91 -10.35 -8.74
C GLN A 65 7.99 -8.82 -8.80
N MET A 66 8.72 -8.21 -7.88
CA MET A 66 8.92 -6.77 -7.88
C MET A 66 9.77 -6.33 -9.09
N SER A 67 10.86 -7.03 -9.42
CA SER A 67 11.66 -6.74 -10.62
C SER A 67 10.82 -6.85 -11.89
N GLU A 68 10.01 -7.91 -12.03
CA GLU A 68 9.11 -8.12 -13.17
C GLU A 68 8.09 -6.98 -13.29
N LEU A 69 7.53 -6.52 -12.16
CA LEU A 69 6.58 -5.40 -12.12
C LEU A 69 7.26 -4.07 -12.51
N ILE A 70 8.41 -3.78 -11.92
CA ILE A 70 9.20 -2.57 -12.21
C ILE A 70 9.65 -2.57 -13.68
N GLU A 71 10.18 -3.68 -14.20
CA GLU A 71 10.59 -3.78 -15.60
C GLU A 71 9.43 -3.48 -16.56
N ARG A 72 8.23 -4.00 -16.24
CA ARG A 72 7.02 -3.80 -17.04
C ARG A 72 6.56 -2.34 -17.05
N ASP A 73 6.52 -1.70 -15.87
CA ASP A 73 5.76 -0.45 -15.68
C ASP A 73 6.58 0.79 -15.30
N ARG A 74 7.91 0.67 -15.11
CA ARG A 74 8.77 1.84 -14.79
C ARG A 74 8.75 2.96 -15.83
N ASN A 75 8.27 2.71 -17.05
CA ASN A 75 8.12 3.73 -18.09
C ASN A 75 6.68 4.31 -18.15
N ARG A 76 5.82 3.99 -17.18
CA ARG A 76 4.47 4.52 -17.05
C ARG A 76 4.50 5.82 -16.26
N ALA A 77 3.99 6.90 -16.84
CA ALA A 77 3.94 8.20 -16.16
C ALA A 77 2.97 8.20 -14.97
N SER A 78 1.94 7.36 -15.02
CA SER A 78 0.95 7.20 -13.96
C SER A 78 1.52 6.54 -12.71
N VAL A 79 2.43 5.57 -12.84
CA VAL A 79 2.98 4.83 -11.70
C VAL A 79 3.95 5.70 -10.92
N ILE A 80 3.64 5.97 -9.66
CA ILE A 80 4.45 6.85 -8.80
C ILE A 80 4.95 6.17 -7.51
N LEU A 81 4.33 5.05 -7.12
CA LEU A 81 4.66 4.32 -5.91
C LEU A 81 4.80 2.82 -6.18
N TRP A 82 5.89 2.24 -5.64
CA TRP A 82 6.07 0.80 -5.51
C TRP A 82 5.84 0.38 -4.07
N SER A 83 4.90 -0.53 -3.84
CA SER A 83 4.58 -1.01 -2.49
C SER A 83 5.18 -2.37 -2.20
N ILE A 84 5.81 -2.47 -1.04
CA ILE A 84 6.52 -3.66 -0.58
C ILE A 84 5.72 -4.53 0.38
N GLY A 85 4.58 -4.04 0.88
CA GLY A 85 3.76 -4.81 1.82
C GLY A 85 2.44 -4.14 2.19
N ASN A 86 1.51 -4.98 2.65
CA ASN A 86 0.20 -4.56 3.12
C ASN A 86 -0.16 -5.28 4.41
N GLU A 87 -0.41 -4.54 5.49
CA GLU A 87 -0.93 -5.05 6.76
C GLU A 87 -0.16 -6.28 7.28
N THR A 88 1.16 -6.24 7.17
CA THR A 88 2.03 -7.31 7.67
C THR A 88 2.23 -7.18 9.16
N PRO A 89 2.07 -8.27 9.94
CA PRO A 89 2.25 -8.24 11.38
C PRO A 89 3.71 -7.93 11.75
N GLU A 90 3.90 -7.14 12.80
CA GLU A 90 5.23 -6.74 13.27
C GLU A 90 6.08 -7.94 13.70
N GLY A 91 7.40 -7.83 13.52
CA GLY A 91 8.37 -8.83 13.90
C GLY A 91 9.73 -8.60 13.23
N GLU A 92 10.81 -9.09 13.87
CA GLU A 92 12.17 -8.90 13.36
C GLU A 92 12.37 -9.50 11.97
N ALA A 93 11.86 -10.72 11.74
CA ALA A 93 11.96 -11.38 10.43
C ALA A 93 11.22 -10.60 9.34
N ARG A 94 10.02 -10.07 9.65
CA ARG A 94 9.27 -9.21 8.75
C ARG A 94 10.04 -7.93 8.44
N ASN A 95 10.63 -7.30 9.45
CA ASN A 95 11.38 -6.07 9.28
C ASN A 95 12.61 -6.28 8.38
N ALA A 96 13.37 -7.34 8.62
CA ALA A 96 14.51 -7.71 7.76
C ALA A 96 14.08 -8.01 6.31
N PHE A 97 12.98 -8.72 6.12
CA PHE A 97 12.43 -9.05 4.81
C PHE A 97 12.01 -7.78 4.06
N LEU A 98 11.24 -6.90 4.69
CA LEU A 98 10.73 -5.69 4.04
C LEU A 98 11.82 -4.66 3.80
N GLN A 99 12.80 -4.50 4.71
CA GLN A 99 13.97 -3.67 4.46
C GLN A 99 14.73 -4.14 3.22
N ASN A 100 14.94 -5.45 3.12
CA ASN A 100 15.61 -6.08 1.99
C ASN A 100 14.87 -5.85 0.66
N LEU A 101 13.54 -5.90 0.71
CA LEU A 101 12.70 -5.65 -0.45
C LEU A 101 12.69 -4.15 -0.82
N ALA A 102 12.67 -3.25 0.16
CA ALA A 102 12.77 -1.80 -0.07
C ALA A 102 14.10 -1.43 -0.75
N ASP A 103 15.22 -1.98 -0.26
CA ASP A 103 16.54 -1.75 -0.84
C ASP A 103 16.62 -2.29 -2.28
N HIS A 104 16.01 -3.45 -2.52
CA HIS A 104 15.91 -4.03 -3.85
C HIS A 104 15.13 -3.11 -4.81
N VAL A 105 13.95 -2.62 -4.41
CA VAL A 105 13.16 -1.68 -5.22
C VAL A 105 13.96 -0.42 -5.55
N ARG A 106 14.61 0.19 -4.56
CA ARG A 106 15.43 1.39 -4.78
C ARG A 106 16.61 1.16 -5.70
N SER A 107 17.15 -0.05 -5.71
CA SER A 107 18.23 -0.44 -6.65
C SER A 107 17.76 -0.60 -8.09
N GLU A 108 16.52 -1.05 -8.29
CA GLU A 108 15.90 -1.28 -9.62
C GLU A 108 15.30 0.00 -10.21
N ASP A 109 14.66 0.82 -9.38
CA ASP A 109 14.07 2.10 -9.76
C ASP A 109 14.30 3.18 -8.70
N PRO A 110 15.38 3.96 -8.79
CA PRO A 110 15.64 5.06 -7.87
C PRO A 110 14.81 6.31 -8.15
N THR A 111 13.89 6.27 -9.09
CA THR A 111 13.12 7.45 -9.52
C THR A 111 11.73 7.53 -8.89
N ARG A 112 11.23 6.43 -8.34
CA ARG A 112 9.93 6.35 -7.67
C ARG A 112 10.07 6.06 -6.19
N LEU A 113 9.04 6.44 -5.45
CA LEU A 113 9.01 6.27 -4.01
C LEU A 113 8.56 4.86 -3.63
N VAL A 114 9.14 4.35 -2.54
CA VAL A 114 8.75 3.09 -1.91
C VAL A 114 7.69 3.36 -0.85
N THR A 115 6.65 2.54 -0.82
CA THR A 115 5.57 2.62 0.16
C THR A 115 5.22 1.25 0.74
N ALA A 116 4.47 1.25 1.80
CA ALA A 116 3.76 0.10 2.35
C ALA A 116 2.51 0.59 3.07
N ALA A 117 1.47 -0.24 3.08
CA ALA A 117 0.30 0.01 3.92
C ALA A 117 0.49 -0.70 5.27
N LEU A 118 0.57 0.10 6.31
CA LEU A 118 0.73 -0.36 7.68
C LEU A 118 -0.57 -0.95 8.23
N LEU A 119 -0.45 -1.90 9.13
CA LEU A 119 -1.57 -2.40 9.91
C LEU A 119 -1.85 -1.43 11.06
N THR A 120 -3.06 -0.87 11.09
CA THR A 120 -3.53 -0.16 12.28
C THR A 120 -3.65 -1.16 13.44
N GLY A 121 -2.87 -0.96 14.48
CA GLY A 121 -2.89 -1.84 15.67
C GLY A 121 -4.26 -1.91 16.34
N THR A 122 -4.46 -2.93 17.15
CA THR A 122 -5.70 -3.12 17.95
C THR A 122 -6.01 -1.91 18.84
N ASP A 123 -4.99 -1.18 19.26
CA ASP A 123 -5.11 0.03 20.10
C ASP A 123 -5.76 1.19 19.34
N ALA A 124 -5.49 1.31 18.05
CA ALA A 124 -6.15 2.29 17.19
C ALA A 124 -7.65 1.96 17.02
N LEU A 125 -7.99 0.69 16.83
CA LEU A 125 -9.40 0.25 16.77
C LEU A 125 -10.11 0.47 18.11
N GLN A 126 -9.46 0.18 19.23
CA GLN A 126 -10.00 0.41 20.56
C GLN A 126 -10.18 1.91 20.82
N GLY A 127 -9.21 2.74 20.46
CA GLY A 127 -9.30 4.20 20.53
C GLY A 127 -10.48 4.72 19.69
N PHE A 128 -10.64 4.21 18.46
CA PHE A 128 -11.79 4.52 17.62
C PHE A 128 -13.12 4.21 18.31
N LEU A 129 -13.27 3.01 18.81
CA LEU A 129 -14.53 2.59 19.45
C LEU A 129 -14.84 3.41 20.71
N LEU A 130 -13.85 3.60 21.59
CA LEU A 130 -14.08 4.21 22.90
C LEU A 130 -14.11 5.74 22.89
N GLN A 131 -13.30 6.37 22.02
CA GLN A 131 -13.17 7.84 22.01
C GLN A 131 -13.93 8.52 20.87
N GLY A 132 -14.31 7.75 19.85
CA GLY A 132 -15.01 8.26 18.69
C GLY A 132 -16.39 7.68 18.46
N TYR A 133 -16.49 6.43 18.08
CA TYR A 133 -17.75 5.85 17.64
C TYR A 133 -18.81 5.81 18.76
N LEU A 134 -18.47 5.29 19.94
CA LEU A 134 -19.43 5.20 21.05
C LEU A 134 -19.87 6.59 21.55
N PRO A 135 -18.98 7.57 21.74
CA PRO A 135 -19.40 8.93 22.06
C PRO A 135 -20.28 9.56 20.97
N ALA A 136 -19.92 9.38 19.68
CA ALA A 136 -20.71 9.93 18.57
C ALA A 136 -22.14 9.36 18.54
N VAL A 137 -22.28 8.05 18.70
CA VAL A 137 -23.59 7.37 18.76
C VAL A 137 -24.39 7.79 20.00
N ALA A 138 -23.71 8.10 21.10
CA ALA A 138 -24.33 8.63 22.32
C ALA A 138 -24.64 10.13 22.29
N GLY A 139 -24.32 10.83 21.19
CA GLY A 139 -24.52 12.28 21.08
C GLY A 139 -23.57 13.11 21.92
N LEU A 140 -22.44 12.52 22.36
CA LEU A 140 -21.41 13.19 23.14
C LEU A 140 -20.37 13.85 22.21
N PRO A 141 -19.64 14.88 22.70
CA PRO A 141 -18.57 15.47 21.92
C PRO A 141 -17.48 14.44 21.59
N VAL A 142 -17.13 14.33 20.30
CA VAL A 142 -16.01 13.51 19.84
C VAL A 142 -14.73 14.32 19.96
N SER A 143 -13.75 13.83 20.71
CA SER A 143 -12.43 14.44 20.79
C SER A 143 -11.62 14.13 19.53
N LYS A 144 -10.67 15.02 19.19
CA LYS A 144 -9.71 14.76 18.11
C LYS A 144 -8.84 13.55 18.50
N TRP A 145 -8.76 12.59 17.59
CA TRP A 145 -7.91 11.42 17.79
C TRP A 145 -6.50 11.67 17.27
N VAL A 146 -5.55 11.09 17.95
CA VAL A 146 -4.17 10.97 17.50
C VAL A 146 -3.80 9.50 17.64
N PHE A 147 -3.38 8.89 16.53
CA PHE A 147 -2.80 7.56 16.54
C PHE A 147 -1.30 7.71 16.46
N ASP A 148 -0.59 7.11 17.38
CA ASP A 148 0.84 6.88 17.24
C ASP A 148 1.03 5.51 16.57
N VAL A 149 1.68 5.51 15.41
CA VAL A 149 2.04 4.29 14.70
C VAL A 149 3.53 4.06 14.94
N GLU A 150 3.83 3.15 15.87
CA GLU A 150 5.20 2.80 16.25
C GLU A 150 5.75 1.60 15.44
N ASP A 151 5.32 1.45 14.19
CA ASP A 151 5.81 0.38 13.32
C ASP A 151 7.13 0.79 12.65
N PRO A 152 8.25 0.03 12.86
CA PRO A 152 9.52 0.30 12.20
C PRO A 152 9.45 0.37 10.68
N LEU A 153 8.44 -0.24 10.07
CA LEU A 153 8.18 -0.17 8.63
C LEU A 153 7.96 1.28 8.15
N ALA A 154 7.43 2.15 9.02
CA ALA A 154 7.23 3.56 8.69
C ALA A 154 8.55 4.30 8.40
N GLU A 155 9.66 3.86 9.00
CA GLU A 155 10.99 4.43 8.78
C GLU A 155 11.72 3.82 7.56
N MET A 156 11.26 2.65 7.09
CA MET A 156 11.89 1.92 5.97
C MET A 156 11.41 2.41 4.61
N VAL A 157 10.24 3.03 4.54
CA VAL A 157 9.59 3.48 3.32
C VAL A 157 9.62 5.00 3.18
N ASP A 158 9.48 5.49 1.96
CA ASP A 158 9.50 6.93 1.68
C ASP A 158 8.12 7.56 1.97
N VAL A 159 7.06 6.76 1.83
CA VAL A 159 5.66 7.15 2.08
C VAL A 159 4.99 6.06 2.91
N PRO A 160 4.95 6.16 4.24
CA PRO A 160 4.13 5.27 5.05
C PRO A 160 2.65 5.56 4.80
N ALA A 161 1.87 4.51 4.58
CA ALA A 161 0.43 4.60 4.38
C ALA A 161 -0.31 3.77 5.43
N LEU A 162 -1.52 4.17 5.77
CA LEU A 162 -2.40 3.45 6.67
C LEU A 162 -3.65 3.01 5.91
N ASN A 163 -4.07 1.77 6.11
CA ASN A 163 -5.39 1.35 5.69
C ASN A 163 -6.39 1.80 6.75
N GLU A 164 -7.21 2.79 6.40
CA GLU A 164 -8.33 3.22 7.24
C GLU A 164 -9.64 2.63 6.73
N TYR A 165 -10.38 2.00 7.65
CA TYR A 165 -11.69 1.41 7.36
C TYR A 165 -12.85 2.20 7.98
N PHE A 166 -12.59 3.45 8.39
CA PHE A 166 -13.50 4.32 9.14
C PHE A 166 -13.91 5.55 8.31
N GLY A 167 -14.32 5.29 7.07
CA GLY A 167 -14.82 6.33 6.18
C GLY A 167 -16.24 6.78 6.51
#